data_b118c8dd5b35c6b615411d681605fc46
#
_entry.id   b118c8dd5b35c6b615411d681605fc46
#
_cell.length_a   1.000
_cell.length_b   1.000
_cell.length_c   1.000
_cell.angle_alpha   90.00
_cell.angle_beta   90.00
_cell.angle_gamma   90.00
#
_symmetry.space_group_name_H-M   'P 1'
#
loop_
_entity.id
_entity.type
_entity.pdbx_description
1 polymer ?
#
loop_
_entity_poly.entity_id
_entity_poly.type
_entity_poly.pdbx_seq_one_letter_code
_entity_poly.pdbx_strand_id
1 'polypeptide(L)'
;MCTDTSRYKTVWMVCACLSLGACAIQPHAEAAKSEQLQKQYQHAIEEAAVRHADWNIPLWSFGDASAALVSTFTDDPALDTVTQYNWVAPTAQVRSLCHGKSNSVLFLEELLGLPPQITANPGKRWHVYTFEISQNLIFRPCPGGVDRSVPNHPRCIGGTSLDPNLAQETARFLLQQFWYSHRTAISSGGTLEFGFPWTGMGWTYDWDPHSRNHIGVSEFVVQMGASTSNVSDESPAQFCRAGG
;
A
#
# COMPACT_ATOMS: atom_id res chain seq x y z
N MET A 1 -45.69 69.26 10.12
CA MET A 1 -44.28 69.43 10.27
C MET A 1 -43.65 68.07 9.87
N CYS A 2 -43.14 68.05 8.64
CA CYS A 2 -42.39 66.92 8.10
C CYS A 2 -40.98 66.93 8.70
N THR A 3 -40.46 65.80 9.14
CA THR A 3 -39.03 65.59 9.28
C THR A 3 -38.69 64.25 8.65
N ASP A 4 -37.95 64.40 7.66
CA ASP A 4 -37.28 63.49 6.75
C ASP A 4 -36.36 62.52 7.49
N THR A 5 -36.51 61.21 7.25
CA THR A 5 -35.56 60.16 7.63
C THR A 5 -35.33 59.21 6.46
N SER A 6 -34.79 59.74 5.41
CA SER A 6 -34.26 58.99 4.28
C SER A 6 -32.76 59.23 4.14
N ARG A 7 -31.94 58.37 4.74
CA ARG A 7 -30.51 58.17 4.37
C ARG A 7 -29.89 57.12 5.28
N TYR A 8 -30.03 55.86 4.94
CA TYR A 8 -29.05 54.78 5.30
C TYR A 8 -29.57 53.44 4.73
N LYS A 9 -29.63 53.37 3.42
CA LYS A 9 -29.83 52.07 2.73
C LYS A 9 -29.00 52.07 1.47
N THR A 10 -27.67 52.03 1.54
CA THR A 10 -26.86 51.73 0.35
C THR A 10 -25.39 51.50 0.73
N VAL A 11 -25.09 50.56 1.64
CA VAL A 11 -23.66 50.11 1.85
C VAL A 11 -23.51 48.61 2.10
N TRP A 12 -24.58 47.81 2.11
CA TRP A 12 -24.47 46.38 2.48
C TRP A 12 -24.63 45.40 1.31
N MET A 13 -24.37 45.81 0.09
CA MET A 13 -24.60 44.92 -1.06
C MET A 13 -23.36 44.62 -1.92
N VAL A 14 -22.16 44.88 -1.46
CA VAL A 14 -20.94 44.63 -2.28
C VAL A 14 -20.00 43.58 -1.67
N CYS A 15 -20.17 43.14 -0.43
CA CYS A 15 -19.29 42.12 0.19
C CYS A 15 -19.78 40.67 0.07
N ALA A 16 -20.96 40.38 -0.49
CA ALA A 16 -21.49 39.01 -0.54
C ALA A 16 -21.06 38.20 -1.78
N CYS A 17 -20.45 38.82 -2.77
CA CYS A 17 -20.10 38.13 -4.02
C CYS A 17 -18.67 37.60 -4.11
N LEU A 18 -17.80 37.90 -3.15
CA LEU A 18 -16.40 37.44 -3.18
C LEU A 18 -16.16 36.13 -2.41
N SER A 19 -17.14 35.63 -1.63
CA SER A 19 -17.01 34.37 -0.86
C SER A 19 -17.55 33.13 -1.57
N LEU A 20 -18.24 33.27 -2.69
CA LEU A 20 -18.79 32.11 -3.44
C LEU A 20 -17.83 31.50 -4.47
N GLY A 21 -16.72 32.19 -4.79
CA GLY A 21 -15.74 31.71 -5.75
C GLY A 21 -14.72 30.71 -5.17
N ALA A 22 -14.50 30.70 -3.85
CA ALA A 22 -13.48 29.88 -3.23
C ALA A 22 -13.94 28.43 -2.94
N CYS A 23 -15.24 28.18 -2.79
CA CYS A 23 -15.76 26.82 -2.51
C CYS A 23 -15.91 25.92 -3.74
N ALA A 24 -15.90 26.46 -4.94
CA ALA A 24 -16.10 25.67 -6.16
C ALA A 24 -14.78 25.11 -6.76
N ILE A 25 -13.63 25.59 -6.33
CA ILE A 25 -12.33 25.19 -6.90
C ILE A 25 -11.77 23.93 -6.21
N GLN A 26 -12.08 23.72 -4.93
CA GLN A 26 -11.55 22.58 -4.17
C GLN A 26 -11.98 21.19 -4.70
N PRO A 27 -13.26 20.90 -4.98
CA PRO A 27 -13.66 19.57 -5.43
C PRO A 27 -13.08 19.17 -6.79
N HIS A 28 -12.81 20.13 -7.67
CA HIS A 28 -12.18 19.84 -8.97
C HIS A 28 -10.67 19.52 -8.83
N ALA A 29 -9.97 20.17 -7.93
CA ALA A 29 -8.55 19.91 -7.69
C ALA A 29 -8.32 18.55 -7.03
N GLU A 30 -9.17 18.15 -6.08
CA GLU A 30 -9.12 16.83 -5.44
C GLU A 30 -9.47 15.71 -6.42
N ALA A 31 -10.49 15.88 -7.25
CA ALA A 31 -10.86 14.91 -8.27
C ALA A 31 -9.73 14.73 -9.32
N ALA A 32 -9.11 15.82 -9.77
CA ALA A 32 -8.00 15.76 -10.71
C ALA A 32 -6.77 15.05 -10.10
N LYS A 33 -6.48 15.30 -8.82
CA LYS A 33 -5.39 14.61 -8.09
C LYS A 33 -5.68 13.13 -7.95
N SER A 34 -6.91 12.75 -7.60
CA SER A 34 -7.32 11.35 -7.49
C SER A 34 -7.19 10.62 -8.83
N GLU A 35 -7.62 11.23 -9.92
CA GLU A 35 -7.47 10.68 -11.27
C GLU A 35 -6.00 10.51 -11.67
N GLN A 36 -5.14 11.47 -11.32
CA GLN A 36 -3.70 11.37 -11.57
C GLN A 36 -3.08 10.19 -10.81
N LEU A 37 -3.39 10.04 -9.52
CA LEU A 37 -2.88 8.93 -8.70
C LEU A 37 -3.35 7.56 -9.24
N GLN A 38 -4.59 7.47 -9.69
CA GLN A 38 -5.10 6.25 -10.30
C GLN A 38 -4.38 5.90 -11.61
N LYS A 39 -4.08 6.89 -12.45
CA LYS A 39 -3.29 6.68 -13.67
C LYS A 39 -1.86 6.22 -13.37
N GLN A 40 -1.22 6.81 -12.36
CA GLN A 40 0.10 6.40 -11.90
C GLN A 40 0.08 4.96 -11.38
N TYR A 41 -0.91 4.61 -10.59
CA TYR A 41 -1.09 3.25 -10.08
C TYR A 41 -1.36 2.23 -11.19
N GLN A 42 -2.18 2.56 -12.17
CA GLN A 42 -2.41 1.70 -13.33
C GLN A 42 -1.12 1.46 -14.13
N HIS A 43 -0.33 2.50 -14.35
CA HIS A 43 0.96 2.37 -15.01
C HIS A 43 1.92 1.47 -14.21
N ALA A 44 1.92 1.59 -12.89
CA ALA A 44 2.70 0.72 -12.01
C ALA A 44 2.31 -0.77 -12.15
N ILE A 45 1.03 -1.09 -12.32
CA ILE A 45 0.57 -2.45 -12.55
C ILE A 45 1.14 -2.99 -13.88
N GLU A 46 1.13 -2.17 -14.93
CA GLU A 46 1.66 -2.54 -16.24
C GLU A 46 3.17 -2.74 -16.18
N GLU A 47 3.91 -1.87 -15.50
CA GLU A 47 5.36 -1.98 -15.34
C GLU A 47 5.76 -3.16 -14.45
N ALA A 48 5.09 -3.38 -13.33
CA ALA A 48 5.37 -4.51 -12.44
C ALA A 48 5.18 -5.86 -13.13
N ALA A 49 4.35 -5.93 -14.18
CA ALA A 49 4.15 -7.11 -14.98
C ALA A 49 5.35 -7.42 -15.89
N VAL A 50 6.19 -6.43 -16.19
CA VAL A 50 7.39 -6.56 -17.02
C VAL A 50 8.59 -6.80 -16.12
N ARG A 51 9.20 -7.97 -16.23
CA ARG A 51 10.38 -8.30 -15.41
C ARG A 51 11.63 -7.61 -15.95
N HIS A 52 12.30 -6.87 -15.08
CA HIS A 52 13.58 -6.24 -15.36
C HIS A 52 14.74 -7.05 -14.74
N ALA A 53 15.86 -7.16 -15.46
CA ALA A 53 17.00 -7.96 -15.02
C ALA A 53 17.67 -7.42 -13.75
N ASP A 54 17.59 -6.11 -13.51
CA ASP A 54 18.13 -5.41 -12.34
C ASP A 54 17.24 -5.54 -11.09
N TRP A 55 16.06 -6.14 -11.24
CA TRP A 55 15.13 -6.37 -10.12
C TRP A 55 15.47 -7.61 -9.27
N ASN A 56 16.47 -8.36 -9.65
CA ASN A 56 16.95 -9.49 -8.84
C ASN A 56 17.85 -9.00 -7.69
N ILE A 57 17.25 -8.39 -6.70
CA ILE A 57 17.91 -7.78 -5.54
C ILE A 57 17.94 -8.73 -4.34
N PRO A 58 18.89 -8.52 -3.39
CA PRO A 58 18.83 -9.16 -2.08
C PRO A 58 17.58 -8.74 -1.31
N LEU A 59 16.89 -9.72 -0.73
CA LEU A 59 15.69 -9.51 0.07
C LEU A 59 16.03 -9.49 1.57
N TRP A 60 15.17 -8.88 2.36
CA TRP A 60 15.29 -8.88 3.82
C TRP A 60 15.34 -10.30 4.38
N SER A 61 16.20 -10.54 5.36
CA SER A 61 16.27 -11.80 6.10
C SER A 61 16.04 -11.52 7.58
N PHE A 62 15.25 -12.36 8.22
CA PHE A 62 15.10 -12.34 9.69
C PHE A 62 16.21 -13.13 10.39
N GLY A 63 17.16 -13.68 9.63
CA GLY A 63 18.24 -14.51 10.17
C GLY A 63 17.72 -15.79 10.83
N ASP A 64 18.38 -16.20 11.93
CA ASP A 64 18.05 -17.41 12.69
C ASP A 64 16.99 -17.17 13.80
N ALA A 65 16.34 -16.00 13.82
CA ALA A 65 15.29 -15.72 14.80
C ALA A 65 14.12 -16.69 14.63
N SER A 66 13.52 -17.13 15.72
CA SER A 66 12.35 -18.01 15.68
C SER A 66 11.07 -17.27 15.26
N ALA A 67 11.02 -15.98 15.55
CA ALA A 67 9.91 -15.09 15.21
C ALA A 67 10.36 -13.93 14.33
N ALA A 68 9.44 -13.48 13.47
CA ALA A 68 9.58 -12.30 12.63
C ALA A 68 8.68 -11.18 13.16
N LEU A 69 9.21 -9.97 13.27
CA LEU A 69 8.42 -8.76 13.54
C LEU A 69 8.03 -8.15 12.20
N VAL A 70 6.72 -8.17 11.91
CA VAL A 70 6.17 -7.75 10.62
C VAL A 70 5.05 -6.72 10.80
N SER A 71 4.78 -5.97 9.74
CA SER A 71 3.69 -5.00 9.69
C SER A 71 2.79 -5.24 8.50
N THR A 72 1.50 -4.97 8.68
CA THR A 72 0.51 -4.87 7.60
C THR A 72 -0.21 -3.53 7.69
N PHE A 73 -0.61 -3.01 6.54
CA PHE A 73 -1.35 -1.77 6.41
C PHE A 73 -2.77 -2.10 5.94
N THR A 74 -3.77 -1.84 6.75
CA THR A 74 -5.15 -2.27 6.52
C THR A 74 -6.18 -1.32 7.13
N ASP A 75 -7.39 -1.38 6.65
CA ASP A 75 -8.57 -0.74 7.23
C ASP A 75 -9.43 -1.71 8.07
N ASP A 76 -8.98 -2.94 8.24
CA ASP A 76 -9.64 -3.94 9.09
C ASP A 76 -9.27 -3.71 10.56
N PRO A 77 -10.26 -3.47 11.45
CA PRO A 77 -10.00 -3.17 12.86
C PRO A 77 -9.66 -4.39 13.72
N ALA A 78 -9.66 -5.59 13.19
CA ALA A 78 -9.50 -6.82 13.97
C ALA A 78 -8.47 -7.78 13.38
N LEU A 79 -7.22 -7.69 13.84
CA LEU A 79 -6.15 -8.60 13.42
C LEU A 79 -5.76 -9.61 14.53
N ASP A 80 -6.73 -10.20 15.21
CA ASP A 80 -6.46 -11.18 16.28
C ASP A 80 -6.01 -12.53 15.73
N THR A 81 -6.50 -12.91 14.56
CA THR A 81 -6.14 -14.16 13.89
C THR A 81 -6.17 -13.96 12.38
N VAL A 82 -5.14 -14.42 11.70
CA VAL A 82 -5.09 -14.37 10.23
C VAL A 82 -6.03 -15.44 9.67
N THR A 83 -7.25 -15.04 9.34
CA THR A 83 -8.29 -15.93 8.79
C THR A 83 -8.09 -16.25 7.32
N GLN A 84 -7.29 -15.46 6.62
CA GLN A 84 -6.92 -15.63 5.21
C GLN A 84 -5.46 -15.27 5.01
N TYR A 85 -4.89 -15.58 3.85
CA TYR A 85 -3.55 -15.13 3.50
C TYR A 85 -3.45 -13.60 3.60
N ASN A 86 -2.46 -13.12 4.34
CA ASN A 86 -2.25 -11.69 4.54
C ASN A 86 -0.83 -11.28 4.14
N TRP A 87 -0.74 -10.16 3.43
CA TRP A 87 0.53 -9.58 3.02
C TRP A 87 1.14 -8.77 4.15
N VAL A 88 2.44 -8.98 4.38
CA VAL A 88 3.19 -8.29 5.42
C VAL A 88 4.58 -7.92 4.93
N ALA A 89 5.16 -6.91 5.56
CA ALA A 89 6.53 -6.48 5.33
C ALA A 89 7.32 -6.44 6.65
N PRO A 90 8.67 -6.54 6.62
CA PRO A 90 9.50 -6.39 7.81
C PRO A 90 9.30 -5.00 8.43
N THR A 91 8.88 -4.95 9.69
CA THR A 91 8.58 -3.69 10.41
C THR A 91 9.74 -2.70 10.36
N ALA A 92 10.96 -3.19 10.61
CA ALA A 92 12.16 -2.34 10.62
C ALA A 92 12.43 -1.71 9.24
N GLN A 93 12.20 -2.46 8.15
CA GLN A 93 12.39 -1.95 6.79
C GLN A 93 11.37 -0.86 6.47
N VAL A 94 10.08 -1.09 6.76
CA VAL A 94 9.02 -0.10 6.50
C VAL A 94 9.26 1.18 7.33
N ARG A 95 9.52 1.02 8.65
CA ARG A 95 9.77 2.17 9.54
C ARG A 95 10.95 3.03 9.07
N SER A 96 12.07 2.39 8.69
CA SER A 96 13.26 3.12 8.25
C SER A 96 13.02 3.97 7.01
N LEU A 97 12.15 3.53 6.10
CA LEU A 97 11.83 4.23 4.86
C LEU A 97 10.77 5.33 5.06
N CYS A 98 9.79 5.10 5.93
CA CYS A 98 8.72 6.08 6.15
C CYS A 98 9.05 7.13 7.21
N HIS A 99 10.16 6.99 7.95
CA HIS A 99 10.55 7.94 8.99
C HIS A 99 10.63 9.37 8.45
N GLY A 100 9.93 10.29 9.14
CA GLY A 100 9.91 11.71 8.79
C GLY A 100 9.08 12.09 7.54
N LYS A 101 8.35 11.15 6.95
CA LYS A 101 7.47 11.46 5.81
C LYS A 101 6.22 12.21 6.27
N SER A 102 5.95 13.37 5.65
CA SER A 102 4.83 14.25 6.02
C SER A 102 3.47 13.68 5.64
N ASN A 103 3.37 12.98 4.52
CA ASN A 103 2.17 12.27 4.08
C ASN A 103 2.39 10.76 4.20
N SER A 104 2.40 10.27 5.43
CA SER A 104 2.70 8.86 5.74
C SER A 104 1.73 7.87 5.10
N VAL A 105 0.50 8.28 4.87
CA VAL A 105 -0.52 7.44 4.25
C VAL A 105 -0.20 7.18 2.78
N LEU A 106 -0.11 8.23 1.96
CA LEU A 106 0.21 8.10 0.54
C LEU A 106 1.57 7.42 0.36
N PHE A 107 2.55 7.79 1.20
CA PHE A 107 3.86 7.16 1.16
C PHE A 107 3.79 5.64 1.40
N LEU A 108 2.98 5.18 2.35
CA LEU A 108 2.82 3.74 2.60
C LEU A 108 2.04 3.04 1.47
N GLU A 109 1.05 3.72 0.88
CA GLU A 109 0.37 3.20 -0.31
C GLU A 109 1.36 3.00 -1.47
N GLU A 110 2.17 4.02 -1.76
CA GLU A 110 3.20 3.98 -2.80
C GLU A 110 4.23 2.88 -2.54
N LEU A 111 4.84 2.90 -1.36
CA LEU A 111 5.90 1.96 -0.96
C LEU A 111 5.44 0.50 -0.96
N LEU A 112 4.21 0.25 -0.53
CA LEU A 112 3.66 -1.10 -0.37
C LEU A 112 2.92 -1.61 -1.62
N GLY A 113 2.87 -0.83 -2.69
CA GLY A 113 2.15 -1.20 -3.91
C GLY A 113 0.63 -1.25 -3.73
N LEU A 114 0.08 -0.48 -2.79
CA LEU A 114 -1.35 -0.44 -2.51
C LEU A 114 -2.06 0.59 -3.39
N PRO A 115 -3.35 0.37 -3.70
CA PRO A 115 -4.10 1.35 -4.49
C PRO A 115 -4.31 2.64 -3.70
N PRO A 116 -4.39 3.81 -4.37
CA PRO A 116 -4.57 5.12 -3.74
C PRO A 116 -5.99 5.30 -3.19
N GLN A 117 -6.42 4.45 -2.24
CA GLN A 117 -7.80 4.41 -1.73
C GLN A 117 -8.12 5.51 -0.74
N ILE A 118 -7.13 5.99 0.03
CA ILE A 118 -7.35 6.99 1.08
C ILE A 118 -7.71 8.34 0.51
N THR A 119 -7.17 8.70 -0.64
CA THR A 119 -7.59 9.93 -1.33
C THR A 119 -9.03 9.85 -1.84
N ALA A 120 -9.53 8.63 -2.10
CA ALA A 120 -10.91 8.38 -2.54
C ALA A 120 -11.90 8.13 -1.38
N ASN A 121 -11.42 7.80 -0.17
CA ASN A 121 -12.26 7.43 0.98
C ASN A 121 -11.76 8.09 2.29
N PRO A 122 -11.93 9.40 2.47
CA PRO A 122 -11.44 10.12 3.65
C PRO A 122 -12.09 9.68 4.98
N GLY A 123 -13.15 8.86 4.93
CA GLY A 123 -13.81 8.30 6.11
C GLY A 123 -13.21 6.98 6.62
N LYS A 124 -12.36 6.32 5.86
CA LYS A 124 -11.70 5.10 6.31
C LYS A 124 -10.54 5.43 7.26
N ARG A 125 -10.46 4.71 8.37
CA ARG A 125 -9.29 4.74 9.24
C ARG A 125 -8.34 3.64 8.81
N TRP A 126 -7.13 4.03 8.52
CA TRP A 126 -6.06 3.11 8.19
C TRP A 126 -5.17 2.89 9.39
N HIS A 127 -4.79 1.65 9.58
CA HIS A 127 -3.98 1.17 10.68
C HIS A 127 -2.73 0.52 10.15
N VAL A 128 -1.65 0.63 10.89
CA VAL A 128 -0.47 -0.21 10.72
C VAL A 128 -0.45 -1.16 11.91
N TYR A 129 -0.77 -2.41 11.64
CA TYR A 129 -0.61 -3.45 12.64
C TYR A 129 0.81 -3.99 12.58
N THR A 130 1.46 -4.01 13.74
CA THR A 130 2.76 -4.65 13.92
C THR A 130 2.58 -5.82 14.85
N PHE A 131 3.11 -6.98 14.50
CA PHE A 131 2.99 -8.18 15.31
C PHE A 131 4.18 -9.13 15.10
N GLU A 132 4.38 -9.99 16.07
CA GLU A 132 5.31 -11.11 15.95
C GLU A 132 4.61 -12.35 15.45
N ILE A 133 5.29 -13.08 14.57
CA ILE A 133 4.82 -14.34 14.00
C ILE A 133 6.00 -15.31 13.85
N SER A 134 5.74 -16.59 14.05
CA SER A 134 6.76 -17.61 13.81
C SER A 134 7.17 -17.64 12.34
N GLN A 135 8.50 -17.67 12.05
CA GLN A 135 9.01 -17.61 10.68
C GLN A 135 8.56 -18.78 9.80
N ASN A 136 8.20 -19.93 10.37
CA ASN A 136 7.64 -21.06 9.61
C ASN A 136 6.19 -20.87 9.16
N LEU A 137 5.49 -19.82 9.65
CA LEU A 137 4.13 -19.45 9.28
C LEU A 137 4.06 -18.32 8.26
N ILE A 138 5.22 -17.87 7.78
CA ILE A 138 5.32 -16.90 6.68
C ILE A 138 6.15 -17.47 5.54
N PHE A 139 5.83 -17.06 4.33
CA PHE A 139 6.63 -17.42 3.16
C PHE A 139 6.84 -16.21 2.24
N ARG A 140 7.87 -16.28 1.41
CA ARG A 140 8.09 -15.29 0.36
C ARG A 140 7.24 -15.60 -0.87
N PRO A 141 6.55 -14.61 -1.43
CA PRO A 141 5.73 -14.81 -2.62
C PRO A 141 6.60 -14.84 -3.90
N CYS A 142 7.53 -15.79 -3.97
CA CYS A 142 8.43 -16.01 -5.09
C CYS A 142 7.96 -17.21 -5.93
N PRO A 143 7.28 -17.02 -7.07
CA PRO A 143 6.78 -18.14 -7.87
C PRO A 143 7.87 -19.13 -8.31
N GLY A 144 9.03 -18.65 -8.70
CA GLY A 144 10.17 -19.49 -9.09
C GLY A 144 10.99 -20.05 -7.93
N GLY A 145 10.53 -19.85 -6.69
CA GLY A 145 11.25 -20.25 -5.48
C GLY A 145 12.25 -19.19 -5.00
N VAL A 146 13.01 -19.53 -3.97
CA VAL A 146 13.97 -18.64 -3.31
C VAL A 146 15.39 -19.21 -3.44
N ASP A 147 16.29 -18.44 -4.03
CA ASP A 147 17.72 -18.72 -3.99
C ASP A 147 18.28 -18.29 -2.62
N ARG A 148 18.86 -19.25 -1.92
CA ARG A 148 19.52 -19.10 -0.61
C ARG A 148 21.02 -19.36 -0.68
N SER A 149 21.60 -19.38 -1.87
CA SER A 149 23.02 -19.65 -2.07
C SER A 149 23.93 -18.61 -1.40
N VAL A 150 23.42 -17.38 -1.24
CA VAL A 150 24.12 -16.33 -0.48
C VAL A 150 23.49 -16.20 0.90
N PRO A 151 24.23 -16.55 1.98
CA PRO A 151 23.72 -16.41 3.34
C PRO A 151 23.23 -14.99 3.65
N ASN A 152 22.09 -14.88 4.33
CA ASN A 152 21.45 -13.61 4.72
C ASN A 152 21.02 -12.68 3.56
N HIS A 153 21.18 -13.10 2.32
CA HIS A 153 20.81 -12.35 1.14
C HIS A 153 19.95 -13.21 0.18
N PRO A 154 18.81 -13.72 0.63
CA PRO A 154 17.93 -14.51 -0.24
C PRO A 154 17.45 -13.66 -1.40
N ARG A 155 17.17 -14.29 -2.55
CA ARG A 155 16.60 -13.65 -3.74
C ARG A 155 15.48 -14.53 -4.29
N CYS A 156 14.47 -13.93 -4.89
CA CYS A 156 13.55 -14.72 -5.68
C CYS A 156 14.21 -15.21 -6.97
N ILE A 157 14.01 -16.47 -7.28
CA ILE A 157 14.39 -17.00 -8.59
C ILE A 157 13.38 -16.48 -9.60
N GLY A 158 13.86 -15.69 -10.56
CA GLY A 158 13.04 -15.19 -11.65
C GLY A 158 12.64 -16.35 -12.58
N GLY A 159 11.44 -16.29 -13.11
CA GLY A 159 10.97 -17.29 -14.06
C GLY A 159 9.46 -17.21 -14.26
N THR A 160 8.96 -17.84 -15.32
CA THR A 160 7.52 -17.96 -15.62
C THR A 160 6.92 -19.24 -15.05
N SER A 161 7.75 -20.12 -14.50
CA SER A 161 7.32 -21.42 -13.97
C SER A 161 7.31 -21.37 -12.44
N LEU A 162 6.33 -22.06 -11.85
CA LEU A 162 6.32 -22.27 -10.39
C LEU A 162 7.45 -23.23 -10.01
N ASP A 163 8.07 -22.99 -8.86
CA ASP A 163 8.98 -23.93 -8.24
C ASP A 163 8.21 -25.25 -7.95
N PRO A 164 8.67 -26.41 -8.48
CA PRO A 164 8.01 -27.68 -8.27
C PRO A 164 8.02 -28.15 -6.82
N ASN A 165 8.87 -27.56 -5.98
CA ASN A 165 8.98 -27.90 -4.55
C ASN A 165 8.02 -27.08 -3.67
N LEU A 166 7.24 -26.14 -4.23
CA LEU A 166 6.24 -25.40 -3.47
C LEU A 166 5.13 -26.35 -2.97
N ALA A 167 4.70 -26.14 -1.73
CA ALA A 167 3.49 -26.77 -1.24
C ALA A 167 2.29 -26.42 -2.17
N GLN A 168 1.42 -27.37 -2.40
CA GLN A 168 0.30 -27.21 -3.35
C GLN A 168 -0.57 -25.99 -3.04
N GLU A 169 -0.82 -25.71 -1.75
CA GLU A 169 -1.61 -24.55 -1.32
C GLU A 169 -0.91 -23.23 -1.63
N THR A 170 0.41 -23.16 -1.37
CA THR A 170 1.23 -22.00 -1.71
C THR A 170 1.26 -21.78 -3.22
N ALA A 171 1.45 -22.83 -4.00
CA ALA A 171 1.44 -22.75 -5.45
C ALA A 171 0.10 -22.23 -5.99
N ARG A 172 -1.02 -22.73 -5.45
CA ARG A 172 -2.37 -22.26 -5.80
C ARG A 172 -2.57 -20.80 -5.45
N PHE A 173 -2.15 -20.38 -4.25
CA PHE A 173 -2.20 -18.97 -3.83
C PHE A 173 -1.41 -18.08 -4.79
N LEU A 174 -0.16 -18.42 -5.11
CA LEU A 174 0.67 -17.62 -6.02
C LEU A 174 0.09 -17.52 -7.44
N LEU A 175 -0.52 -18.60 -7.95
CA LEU A 175 -1.26 -18.55 -9.22
C LEU A 175 -2.46 -17.60 -9.15
N GLN A 176 -3.22 -17.62 -8.07
CA GLN A 176 -4.32 -16.67 -7.86
C GLN A 176 -3.80 -15.23 -7.84
N GLN A 177 -2.69 -14.96 -7.11
CA GLN A 177 -2.11 -13.62 -7.08
C GLN A 177 -1.67 -13.16 -8.46
N PHE A 178 -1.06 -14.03 -9.25
CA PHE A 178 -0.70 -13.74 -10.63
C PHE A 178 -1.92 -13.33 -11.47
N TRP A 179 -3.03 -14.07 -11.36
CA TRP A 179 -4.25 -13.73 -12.07
C TRP A 179 -4.88 -12.42 -11.60
N TYR A 180 -4.90 -12.17 -10.29
CA TYR A 180 -5.50 -10.95 -9.74
C TYR A 180 -4.65 -9.72 -9.99
N SER A 181 -3.34 -9.82 -9.92
CA SER A 181 -2.43 -8.68 -10.12
C SER A 181 -2.54 -8.07 -11.52
N HIS A 182 -2.76 -8.90 -12.54
CA HIS A 182 -2.86 -8.46 -13.94
C HIS A 182 -4.30 -8.26 -14.42
N ARG A 183 -5.27 -8.32 -13.51
CA ARG A 183 -6.68 -8.26 -13.86
C ARG A 183 -7.16 -6.83 -14.01
N THR A 184 -7.77 -6.54 -15.15
CA THR A 184 -8.70 -5.42 -15.29
C THR A 184 -10.10 -6.00 -15.32
N ALA A 185 -10.92 -5.68 -14.34
CA ALA A 185 -12.30 -6.14 -14.27
C ALA A 185 -13.25 -4.94 -14.12
N ILE A 186 -14.44 -5.08 -14.67
CA ILE A 186 -15.54 -4.16 -14.39
C ILE A 186 -16.30 -4.75 -13.21
N SER A 187 -16.37 -4.02 -12.09
CA SER A 187 -17.19 -4.40 -10.95
C SER A 187 -18.68 -4.43 -11.32
N SER A 188 -19.49 -5.10 -10.51
CA SER A 188 -20.95 -5.13 -10.68
C SER A 188 -21.61 -3.73 -10.65
N GLY A 189 -20.89 -2.71 -10.17
CA GLY A 189 -21.31 -1.30 -10.20
C GLY A 189 -20.83 -0.52 -11.42
N GLY A 190 -20.19 -1.17 -12.42
CA GLY A 190 -19.67 -0.51 -13.62
C GLY A 190 -18.33 0.23 -13.40
N THR A 191 -17.72 0.09 -12.24
CA THR A 191 -16.40 0.67 -11.94
C THR A 191 -15.30 -0.27 -12.41
N LEU A 192 -14.25 0.27 -13.04
CA LEU A 192 -13.07 -0.49 -13.37
C LEU A 192 -12.31 -0.83 -12.09
N GLU A 193 -12.14 -2.12 -11.84
CA GLU A 193 -11.26 -2.63 -10.80
C GLU A 193 -9.94 -3.05 -11.45
N PHE A 194 -8.87 -2.42 -11.01
CA PHE A 194 -7.53 -2.77 -11.44
C PHE A 194 -6.94 -3.82 -10.50
N GLY A 195 -5.96 -4.57 -10.99
CA GLY A 195 -5.13 -5.44 -10.19
C GLY A 195 -4.25 -4.66 -9.21
N PHE A 196 -3.11 -5.23 -8.88
CA PHE A 196 -2.09 -4.57 -8.06
C PHE A 196 -0.69 -4.82 -8.64
N PRO A 197 0.28 -3.93 -8.41
CA PRO A 197 1.60 -4.00 -9.02
C PRO A 197 2.46 -5.06 -8.33
N TRP A 198 2.16 -6.34 -8.59
CA TRP A 198 2.89 -7.46 -8.01
C TRP A 198 4.09 -7.84 -8.89
N THR A 199 5.26 -7.80 -8.30
CA THR A 199 6.51 -8.11 -8.99
C THR A 199 6.79 -9.61 -9.11
N GLY A 200 6.25 -10.43 -8.18
CA GLY A 200 6.61 -11.83 -8.04
C GLY A 200 8.08 -12.06 -7.68
N MET A 201 8.77 -11.01 -7.25
CA MET A 201 10.20 -11.00 -6.91
C MET A 201 10.46 -10.87 -5.41
N GLY A 202 9.41 -10.97 -4.57
CA GLY A 202 9.48 -10.96 -3.11
C GLY A 202 9.72 -9.58 -2.50
N TRP A 203 9.42 -8.54 -3.24
CA TRP A 203 9.40 -7.15 -2.81
C TRP A 203 8.23 -6.40 -3.46
N THR A 204 7.75 -5.35 -2.78
CA THR A 204 6.63 -4.53 -3.23
C THR A 204 7.09 -3.56 -4.33
N TYR A 205 6.22 -3.25 -5.27
CA TYR A 205 6.48 -2.21 -6.27
C TYR A 205 6.17 -0.84 -5.68
N ASP A 206 7.19 0.00 -5.53
CA ASP A 206 7.05 1.40 -5.13
C ASP A 206 6.61 2.25 -6.33
N TRP A 207 5.34 2.66 -6.34
CA TRP A 207 4.78 3.41 -7.46
C TRP A 207 4.90 4.93 -7.33
N ASP A 208 5.67 5.45 -6.35
CA ASP A 208 6.05 6.86 -6.34
C ASP A 208 6.76 7.21 -7.67
N PRO A 209 6.26 8.17 -8.46
CA PRO A 209 6.88 8.56 -9.73
C PRO A 209 8.29 9.14 -9.56
N HIS A 210 8.70 9.47 -8.35
CA HIS A 210 10.04 9.94 -8.00
C HIS A 210 10.95 8.82 -7.49
N SER A 211 10.44 7.60 -7.34
CA SER A 211 11.25 6.44 -6.99
C SER A 211 12.26 6.15 -8.10
N ARG A 212 13.53 5.90 -7.71
CA ARG A 212 14.62 5.73 -8.70
C ARG A 212 14.56 4.38 -9.45
N ASN A 213 14.06 3.36 -8.78
CA ASN A 213 14.10 1.99 -9.27
C ASN A 213 12.80 1.23 -9.01
N HIS A 214 11.80 1.88 -8.44
CA HIS A 214 10.49 1.33 -8.08
C HIS A 214 10.56 0.09 -7.16
N ILE A 215 11.67 -0.10 -6.46
CA ILE A 215 11.86 -1.18 -5.50
C ILE A 215 11.39 -0.69 -4.13
N GLY A 216 10.35 -1.31 -3.62
CA GLY A 216 9.80 -1.01 -2.29
C GLY A 216 10.45 -1.85 -1.20
N VAL A 217 9.67 -2.54 -0.40
CA VAL A 217 10.13 -3.37 0.72
C VAL A 217 10.02 -4.85 0.41
N SER A 218 10.80 -5.67 1.11
CA SER A 218 10.61 -7.12 1.05
C SER A 218 9.22 -7.49 1.54
N GLU A 219 8.56 -8.38 0.82
CA GLU A 219 7.21 -8.83 1.15
C GLU A 219 7.19 -10.30 1.56
N PHE A 220 6.24 -10.61 2.43
CA PHE A 220 5.93 -11.95 2.87
C PHE A 220 4.43 -12.15 2.91
N VAL A 221 4.03 -13.40 2.96
CA VAL A 221 2.65 -13.81 3.11
C VAL A 221 2.51 -14.66 4.35
N VAL A 222 1.57 -14.28 5.22
CA VAL A 222 1.20 -15.05 6.41
C VAL A 222 0.23 -16.16 5.99
N GLN A 223 0.49 -17.38 6.45
CA GLN A 223 -0.37 -18.53 6.19
C GLN A 223 -1.72 -18.41 6.93
N MET A 224 -2.77 -18.93 6.33
CA MET A 224 -4.08 -18.99 7.00
C MET A 224 -4.02 -19.73 8.32
N GLY A 225 -4.74 -19.21 9.32
CA GLY A 225 -4.81 -19.81 10.66
C GLY A 225 -3.57 -19.57 11.51
N ALA A 226 -2.63 -18.76 11.05
CA ALA A 226 -1.46 -18.40 11.85
C ALA A 226 -1.87 -17.53 13.04
N SER A 227 -1.35 -17.88 14.22
CA SER A 227 -1.50 -17.06 15.43
C SER A 227 -0.41 -15.97 15.45
N THR A 228 -0.81 -14.78 15.84
CA THR A 228 0.07 -13.62 16.04
C THR A 228 0.23 -13.32 17.52
N SER A 229 1.32 -12.68 17.90
CA SER A 229 1.57 -12.21 19.27
C SER A 229 2.12 -10.79 19.25
N ASN A 230 2.09 -10.11 20.41
CA ASN A 230 2.61 -8.75 20.56
C ASN A 230 2.04 -7.76 19.53
N VAL A 231 0.72 -7.84 19.30
CA VAL A 231 0.04 -6.99 18.32
C VAL A 231 -0.01 -5.55 18.83
N SER A 232 0.47 -4.62 18.02
CA SER A 232 0.29 -3.19 18.22
C SER A 232 -0.47 -2.58 17.03
N ASP A 233 -1.31 -1.59 17.33
CA ASP A 233 -2.10 -0.82 16.37
C ASP A 233 -1.66 0.64 16.43
N GLU A 234 -1.18 1.15 15.31
CA GLU A 234 -0.70 2.52 15.19
C GLU A 234 -1.36 3.19 13.98
N SER A 235 -1.66 4.48 14.10
CA SER A 235 -1.94 5.24 12.89
C SER A 235 -0.68 5.35 12.01
N PRO A 236 -0.80 5.49 10.68
CA PRO A 236 0.35 5.66 9.79
C PRO A 236 1.33 6.74 10.23
N ALA A 237 0.79 7.86 10.73
CA ALA A 237 1.60 8.96 11.22
C ALA A 237 2.36 8.64 12.53
N GLN A 238 1.79 7.82 13.42
CA GLN A 238 2.48 7.34 14.63
C GLN A 238 3.57 6.35 14.27
N PHE A 239 3.24 5.37 13.44
CA PHE A 239 4.15 4.35 12.98
C PHE A 239 5.41 4.94 12.30
N CYS A 240 5.25 5.90 11.40
CA CYS A 240 6.36 6.53 10.70
C CYS A 240 7.16 7.53 11.55
N ARG A 241 6.63 8.00 12.69
CA ARG A 241 7.37 8.82 13.67
C ARG A 241 8.26 8.01 14.60
N ALA A 242 7.85 6.81 14.94
CA ALA A 242 8.51 5.94 15.92
C ALA A 242 9.80 5.26 15.40
N GLY A 243 10.26 5.59 14.22
CA GLY A 243 11.47 5.06 13.60
C GLY A 243 12.70 5.86 14.02
N GLY A 244 13.33 5.49 15.13
CA GLY A 244 14.57 6.04 15.63
C GLY A 244 15.31 4.98 16.46
#